data_99c4b741acb26a5795acc3d1f443b976
#
_entry.id   99c4b741acb26a5795acc3d1f443b976
#
_cell.length_a   1.000
_cell.length_b   1.000
_cell.length_c   1.000
_cell.angle_alpha   90.00
_cell.angle_beta   90.00
_cell.angle_gamma   90.00
#
_symmetry.space_group_name_H-M   'P 1'
#
loop_
_entity.id
_entity.type
_entity.pdbx_description
1 polymer ?
#
loop_
_entity_poly.entity_id
_entity_poly.type
_entity_poly.pdbx_seq_one_letter_code
_entity_poly.pdbx_strand_id
1 'polypeptide(L)'
;MRTALIAMLTTVAALANAARADAWGTAAHRYITRRALDLLPPPIKPLFDEHRDEAIMRVIDPDLWRTAGWDDDHNHFLDFGVREYGTYPFAALPREYDAAVEKFGIATLRKYGTLPWREAEEFGNLRRAFESAGRGAPFARGDVVLFAAVASHYLQDAYQPLHATANYDGQATGQDGIHARFESELFERFESRLTIAPPAMPPITNPRDRAFEILLASYKLVDPLLAADKAAATGKAFYDEDYFEKFLAGAKPILEQRISESIAATAALIVGAWEQAGRPALPPLRPLPPRPIRKRGDGLR
;
A
#
# COMPACT_ATOMS: atom_id res chain seq x y z
N MET A 1 69.53 11.76 -4.22
CA MET A 1 68.40 11.01 -4.77
C MET A 1 67.39 10.79 -3.63
N ARG A 2 66.33 11.60 -3.60
CA ARG A 2 65.28 11.47 -2.59
C ARG A 2 64.03 10.93 -3.30
N THR A 3 63.68 9.69 -3.01
CA THR A 3 62.50 9.01 -3.56
C THR A 3 61.28 9.45 -2.71
N ALA A 4 60.38 10.19 -3.32
CA ALA A 4 59.11 10.58 -2.72
C ALA A 4 58.11 9.42 -2.94
N LEU A 5 57.62 8.86 -1.83
CA LEU A 5 56.55 7.88 -1.80
C LEU A 5 55.22 8.63 -1.86
N ILE A 6 54.51 8.54 -2.99
CA ILE A 6 53.15 9.09 -3.11
C ILE A 6 52.20 8.01 -2.56
N ALA A 7 51.63 8.27 -1.39
CA ALA A 7 50.53 7.49 -0.84
C ALA A 7 49.24 7.91 -1.54
N MET A 8 48.73 7.03 -2.37
CA MET A 8 47.42 7.22 -3.03
C MET A 8 46.34 6.80 -2.04
N LEU A 9 45.70 7.79 -1.38
CA LEU A 9 44.49 7.55 -0.59
C LEU A 9 43.32 7.29 -1.55
N THR A 10 42.94 6.04 -1.72
CA THR A 10 41.68 5.66 -2.36
C THR A 10 40.56 5.85 -1.35
N THR A 11 39.88 6.98 -1.45
CA THR A 11 38.61 7.22 -0.74
C THR A 11 37.55 6.35 -1.42
N VAL A 12 37.25 5.21 -0.83
CA VAL A 12 36.05 4.44 -1.17
C VAL A 12 34.87 5.24 -0.62
N ALA A 13 34.24 6.03 -1.47
CA ALA A 13 32.92 6.55 -1.20
C ALA A 13 31.96 5.37 -1.21
N ALA A 14 31.61 4.87 -0.02
CA ALA A 14 30.46 4.01 0.13
C ALA A 14 29.24 4.86 -0.24
N LEU A 15 28.73 4.69 -1.44
CA LEU A 15 27.38 5.09 -1.81
C LEU A 15 26.47 4.21 -0.94
N ALA A 16 26.08 4.74 0.22
CA ALA A 16 24.92 4.28 0.92
C ALA A 16 23.75 4.53 -0.04
N ASN A 17 23.36 3.52 -0.80
CA ASN A 17 22.00 3.46 -1.32
C ASN A 17 21.13 3.46 -0.07
N ALA A 18 20.58 4.63 0.30
CA ALA A 18 19.41 4.67 1.13
C ALA A 18 18.37 3.86 0.36
N ALA A 19 18.16 2.61 0.76
CA ALA A 19 17.02 1.84 0.31
C ALA A 19 15.82 2.71 0.65
N ARG A 20 15.14 3.23 -0.39
CA ARG A 20 13.85 3.89 -0.19
C ARG A 20 12.99 2.85 0.51
N ALA A 21 12.43 3.23 1.64
CA ALA A 21 11.50 2.38 2.35
C ALA A 21 10.35 2.06 1.39
N ASP A 22 10.16 0.77 1.12
CA ASP A 22 8.98 0.30 0.39
C ASP A 22 7.80 0.41 1.36
N ALA A 23 6.65 0.88 0.90
CA ALA A 23 5.38 0.84 1.62
C ALA A 23 5.15 -0.54 2.21
N TRP A 24 4.34 -0.73 3.28
CA TRP A 24 4.30 -2.04 3.97
C TRP A 24 5.17 -3.09 3.28
N GLY A 25 6.31 -3.50 3.83
CA GLY A 25 7.28 -4.33 3.08
C GLY A 25 6.60 -5.42 2.26
N THR A 26 7.17 -5.80 1.15
CA THR A 26 6.60 -6.77 0.18
C THR A 26 5.94 -7.98 0.86
N ALA A 27 6.52 -8.46 1.97
CA ALA A 27 5.99 -9.61 2.72
C ALA A 27 4.64 -9.29 3.39
N ALA A 28 4.51 -8.09 3.99
CA ALA A 28 3.29 -7.68 4.68
C ALA A 28 2.14 -7.43 3.70
N HIS A 29 2.38 -6.73 2.57
CA HIS A 29 1.37 -6.57 1.51
C HIS A 29 0.81 -7.90 1.01
N ARG A 30 1.70 -8.84 0.71
CA ARG A 30 1.31 -10.18 0.26
C ARG A 30 0.56 -10.97 1.32
N TYR A 31 0.98 -10.86 2.57
CA TYR A 31 0.29 -11.49 3.69
C TYR A 31 -1.12 -10.95 3.86
N ILE A 32 -1.27 -9.62 3.90
CA ILE A 32 -2.57 -8.94 4.04
C ILE A 32 -3.49 -9.35 2.90
N THR A 33 -3.02 -9.27 1.66
CA THR A 33 -3.81 -9.64 0.46
C THR A 33 -4.25 -11.11 0.53
N ARG A 34 -3.32 -12.03 0.81
CA ARG A 34 -3.64 -13.46 0.94
C ARG A 34 -4.76 -13.71 1.94
N ARG A 35 -4.70 -13.07 3.10
CA ARG A 35 -5.71 -13.21 4.16
C ARG A 35 -7.03 -12.53 3.81
N ALA A 36 -6.99 -11.39 3.11
CA ALA A 36 -8.18 -10.69 2.65
C ALA A 36 -8.98 -11.49 1.62
N LEU A 37 -8.31 -12.17 0.70
CA LEU A 37 -8.97 -13.04 -0.29
C LEU A 37 -9.75 -14.19 0.34
N ASP A 38 -9.36 -14.65 1.54
CA ASP A 38 -10.09 -15.68 2.28
C ASP A 38 -11.44 -15.16 2.81
N LEU A 39 -11.58 -13.85 3.01
CA LEU A 39 -12.78 -13.18 3.53
C LEU A 39 -13.80 -12.84 2.43
N LEU A 40 -13.47 -13.03 1.16
CA LEU A 40 -14.35 -12.68 0.06
C LEU A 40 -15.60 -13.57 0.02
N PRO A 41 -16.78 -13.01 -0.31
CA PRO A 41 -18.03 -13.75 -0.36
C PRO A 41 -18.09 -14.71 -1.55
N PRO A 42 -18.91 -15.78 -1.46
CA PRO A 42 -19.01 -16.82 -2.49
C PRO A 42 -19.22 -16.34 -3.94
N PRO A 43 -19.95 -15.25 -4.22
CA PRO A 43 -20.16 -14.82 -5.62
C PRO A 43 -18.90 -14.39 -6.36
N ILE A 44 -17.90 -13.86 -5.67
CA ILE A 44 -16.64 -13.37 -6.28
C ILE A 44 -15.43 -14.21 -5.90
N LYS A 45 -15.49 -14.94 -4.79
CA LYS A 45 -14.38 -15.75 -4.29
C LYS A 45 -13.79 -16.71 -5.34
N PRO A 46 -14.58 -17.45 -6.17
CA PRO A 46 -14.01 -18.35 -7.16
C PRO A 46 -13.08 -17.68 -8.18
N LEU A 47 -13.36 -16.41 -8.57
CA LEU A 47 -12.45 -15.67 -9.45
C LEU A 47 -11.10 -15.45 -8.78
N PHE A 48 -11.11 -15.01 -7.53
CA PHE A 48 -9.89 -14.73 -6.78
C PHE A 48 -9.15 -16.00 -6.34
N ASP A 49 -9.85 -17.10 -6.11
CA ASP A 49 -9.20 -18.40 -5.84
C ASP A 49 -8.48 -18.93 -7.10
N GLU A 50 -9.08 -18.76 -8.30
CA GLU A 50 -8.48 -19.10 -9.59
C GLU A 50 -7.22 -18.28 -9.89
N HIS A 51 -7.20 -17.00 -9.51
CA HIS A 51 -6.12 -16.04 -9.75
C HIS A 51 -5.38 -15.63 -8.48
N ARG A 52 -5.40 -16.48 -7.45
CA ARG A 52 -4.90 -16.11 -6.11
C ARG A 52 -3.46 -15.65 -6.11
N ASP A 53 -2.59 -16.43 -6.72
CA ASP A 53 -1.16 -16.11 -6.75
C ASP A 53 -0.89 -14.85 -7.57
N GLU A 54 -1.64 -14.63 -8.64
CA GLU A 54 -1.55 -13.41 -9.44
C GLU A 54 -1.92 -12.17 -8.61
N ALA A 55 -3.05 -12.19 -7.89
CA ALA A 55 -3.47 -11.08 -7.04
C ALA A 55 -2.44 -10.78 -5.94
N ILE A 56 -1.90 -11.83 -5.28
CA ILE A 56 -0.88 -11.72 -4.24
C ILE A 56 0.45 -11.16 -4.80
N MET A 57 0.82 -11.52 -6.02
CA MET A 57 2.04 -11.01 -6.64
C MET A 57 1.89 -9.57 -7.10
N ARG A 58 0.74 -9.20 -7.67
CA ARG A 58 0.48 -7.87 -8.21
C ARG A 58 0.23 -6.78 -7.17
N VAL A 59 -0.05 -7.16 -5.92
CA VAL A 59 -0.28 -6.14 -4.86
C VAL A 59 0.93 -5.21 -4.66
N ILE A 60 2.13 -5.63 -5.04
CA ILE A 60 3.33 -4.81 -4.96
C ILE A 60 3.67 -4.07 -6.27
N ASP A 61 2.84 -4.18 -7.30
CA ASP A 61 3.09 -3.52 -8.59
C ASP A 61 3.30 -2.00 -8.44
N PRO A 62 2.54 -1.24 -7.58
CA PRO A 62 2.78 0.18 -7.38
C PRO A 62 4.19 0.51 -6.86
N ASP A 63 4.73 -0.27 -5.93
CA ASP A 63 6.11 -0.11 -5.46
C ASP A 63 7.13 -0.38 -6.57
N LEU A 64 6.88 -1.40 -7.39
CA LEU A 64 7.71 -1.70 -8.54
C LEU A 64 7.67 -0.58 -9.59
N TRP A 65 6.51 0.06 -9.80
CA TRP A 65 6.38 1.22 -10.69
C TRP A 65 7.21 2.38 -10.22
N ARG A 66 7.12 2.72 -8.94
CA ARG A 66 7.94 3.74 -8.29
C ARG A 66 9.44 3.44 -8.47
N THR A 67 9.85 2.20 -8.18
CA THR A 67 11.25 1.75 -8.32
C THR A 67 11.70 1.80 -9.79
N ALA A 68 10.80 1.54 -10.74
CA ALA A 68 11.07 1.65 -12.18
C ALA A 68 11.11 3.12 -12.68
N GLY A 69 10.87 4.09 -11.81
CA GLY A 69 10.94 5.52 -12.12
C GLY A 69 9.64 6.12 -12.65
N TRP A 70 8.50 5.43 -12.48
CA TRP A 70 7.21 6.03 -12.76
C TRP A 70 6.89 7.09 -11.69
N ASP A 71 6.10 8.08 -12.07
CA ASP A 71 5.70 9.20 -11.20
C ASP A 71 4.55 8.77 -10.27
N ASP A 72 4.84 7.81 -9.39
CA ASP A 72 3.86 7.20 -8.49
C ASP A 72 4.16 7.40 -6.99
N ASP A 73 5.36 7.86 -6.66
CA ASP A 73 5.85 7.99 -5.28
C ASP A 73 4.87 8.69 -4.34
N HIS A 74 4.30 9.83 -4.78
CA HIS A 74 3.37 10.64 -3.99
C HIS A 74 2.00 10.00 -3.75
N ASN A 75 1.70 8.88 -4.39
CA ASN A 75 0.43 8.16 -4.23
C ASN A 75 0.40 7.20 -3.04
N HIS A 76 1.55 6.94 -2.41
CA HIS A 76 1.69 5.95 -1.34
C HIS A 76 1.45 6.50 0.06
N PHE A 77 1.34 7.82 0.23
CA PHE A 77 1.27 8.46 1.55
C PHE A 77 0.41 9.72 1.56
N LEU A 78 0.17 10.24 2.77
CA LEU A 78 -0.35 11.58 3.00
C LEU A 78 0.28 12.13 4.29
N ASP A 79 1.23 13.04 4.14
CA ASP A 79 2.02 13.62 5.22
C ASP A 79 1.21 14.60 6.06
N PHE A 80 0.61 14.11 7.12
CA PHE A 80 0.05 14.97 8.16
C PHE A 80 1.16 15.57 9.05
N GLY A 81 0.79 16.60 9.82
CA GLY A 81 1.74 17.31 10.68
C GLY A 81 2.53 18.40 9.95
N VAL A 82 2.30 18.60 8.65
CA VAL A 82 2.83 19.74 7.92
C VAL A 82 2.06 21.01 8.26
N ARG A 83 2.77 22.15 8.24
CA ARG A 83 2.20 23.45 8.62
C ARG A 83 0.98 23.82 7.78
N GLU A 84 1.01 23.47 6.50
CA GLU A 84 -0.01 23.80 5.49
C GLU A 84 -1.38 23.20 5.83
N TYR A 85 -1.41 22.00 6.40
CA TYR A 85 -2.65 21.30 6.72
C TYR A 85 -3.19 21.63 8.11
N GLY A 86 -2.43 22.41 8.92
CA GLY A 86 -2.80 22.83 10.26
C GLY A 86 -2.65 21.74 11.32
N THR A 87 -3.53 21.77 12.32
CA THR A 87 -3.52 20.82 13.44
C THR A 87 -4.54 19.72 13.25
N TYR A 88 -4.33 18.59 13.94
CA TYR A 88 -5.28 17.47 13.95
C TYR A 88 -6.72 17.98 14.22
N PRO A 89 -7.73 17.53 13.49
CA PRO A 89 -7.77 16.49 12.46
C PRO A 89 -7.48 17.00 11.03
N PHE A 90 -6.68 18.04 10.87
CA PHE A 90 -6.22 18.61 9.59
C PHE A 90 -7.37 19.08 8.69
N ALA A 91 -8.38 19.69 9.29
CA ALA A 91 -9.57 20.16 8.57
C ALA A 91 -9.27 21.25 7.52
N ALA A 92 -8.07 21.80 7.52
CA ALA A 92 -7.62 22.71 6.47
C ALA A 92 -7.42 22.01 5.13
N LEU A 93 -7.17 20.69 5.09
CA LEU A 93 -7.04 19.92 3.86
C LEU A 93 -8.42 19.46 3.37
N PRO A 94 -8.90 20.01 2.21
CA PRO A 94 -10.15 19.55 1.62
C PRO A 94 -10.06 18.09 1.20
N ARG A 95 -11.15 17.34 1.38
CA ARG A 95 -11.22 15.94 0.90
C ARG A 95 -11.51 15.83 -0.59
N GLU A 96 -12.14 16.84 -1.19
CA GLU A 96 -12.31 16.91 -2.65
C GLU A 96 -10.99 17.32 -3.29
N TYR A 97 -10.54 16.55 -4.31
CA TYR A 97 -9.25 16.77 -4.96
C TYR A 97 -9.12 18.15 -5.59
N ASP A 98 -10.13 18.56 -6.36
CA ASP A 98 -10.09 19.85 -7.05
C ASP A 98 -10.04 21.02 -6.05
N ALA A 99 -10.77 20.93 -4.94
CA ALA A 99 -10.72 21.92 -3.86
C ALA A 99 -9.37 21.92 -3.14
N ALA A 100 -8.73 20.77 -2.99
CA ALA A 100 -7.39 20.66 -2.42
C ALA A 100 -6.34 21.26 -3.38
N VAL A 101 -6.46 20.99 -4.68
CA VAL A 101 -5.61 21.59 -5.72
C VAL A 101 -5.79 23.09 -5.79
N GLU A 102 -7.04 23.59 -5.76
CA GLU A 102 -7.33 25.03 -5.75
C GLU A 102 -6.66 25.72 -4.54
N LYS A 103 -6.74 25.10 -3.38
CA LYS A 103 -6.23 25.68 -2.12
C LYS A 103 -4.73 25.63 -1.97
N PHE A 104 -4.10 24.52 -2.32
CA PHE A 104 -2.68 24.27 -2.02
C PHE A 104 -1.79 24.17 -3.25
N GLY A 105 -2.37 23.98 -4.43
CA GLY A 105 -1.64 23.69 -5.66
C GLY A 105 -1.18 22.25 -5.78
N ILE A 106 -1.13 21.75 -7.00
CA ILE A 106 -0.77 20.36 -7.30
C ILE A 106 0.64 19.98 -6.80
N ALA A 107 1.59 20.92 -6.88
CA ALA A 107 2.97 20.67 -6.43
C ALA A 107 3.05 20.43 -4.92
N THR A 108 2.23 21.13 -4.12
CA THR A 108 2.15 20.94 -2.67
C THR A 108 1.52 19.59 -2.34
N LEU A 109 0.43 19.23 -3.03
CA LEU A 109 -0.22 17.94 -2.81
C LEU A 109 0.72 16.79 -3.17
N ARG A 110 1.42 16.87 -4.30
CA ARG A 110 2.40 15.84 -4.69
C ARG A 110 3.57 15.74 -3.70
N LYS A 111 3.99 16.86 -3.14
CA LYS A 111 5.04 16.87 -2.12
C LYS A 111 4.63 16.15 -0.83
N TYR A 112 3.39 16.34 -0.40
CA TYR A 112 2.88 15.82 0.87
C TYR A 112 1.96 14.61 0.72
N GLY A 113 1.82 14.08 -0.50
CA GLY A 113 1.11 12.85 -0.79
C GLY A 113 -0.33 13.04 -1.24
N THR A 114 -0.79 12.05 -2.01
CA THR A 114 -2.11 12.06 -2.66
C THR A 114 -2.87 10.73 -2.48
N LEU A 115 -2.46 9.87 -1.56
CA LEU A 115 -2.99 8.52 -1.36
C LEU A 115 -4.53 8.44 -1.36
N PRO A 116 -5.31 9.28 -0.63
CA PRO A 116 -6.76 9.11 -0.58
C PRO A 116 -7.46 9.30 -1.93
N TRP A 117 -6.92 10.16 -2.77
CA TRP A 117 -7.46 10.41 -4.11
C TRP A 117 -7.05 9.32 -5.09
N ARG A 118 -5.82 8.83 -4.98
CA ARG A 118 -5.35 7.67 -5.74
C ARG A 118 -6.17 6.43 -5.43
N GLU A 119 -6.45 6.17 -4.15
CA GLU A 119 -7.31 5.07 -3.72
C GLU A 119 -8.71 5.16 -4.36
N ALA A 120 -9.30 6.36 -4.41
CA ALA A 120 -10.60 6.56 -5.06
C ALA A 120 -10.56 6.30 -6.57
N GLU A 121 -9.46 6.66 -7.23
CA GLU A 121 -9.25 6.41 -8.66
C GLU A 121 -9.18 4.90 -8.93
N GLU A 122 -8.37 4.16 -8.16
CA GLU A 122 -8.17 2.73 -8.36
C GLU A 122 -9.40 1.91 -7.97
N PHE A 123 -10.13 2.31 -6.93
CA PHE A 123 -11.45 1.74 -6.65
C PHE A 123 -12.41 1.94 -7.84
N GLY A 124 -12.40 3.12 -8.47
CA GLY A 124 -13.18 3.39 -9.68
C GLY A 124 -12.77 2.50 -10.84
N ASN A 125 -11.46 2.22 -10.99
CA ASN A 125 -10.94 1.29 -12.00
C ASN A 125 -11.44 -0.15 -11.72
N LEU A 126 -11.34 -0.60 -10.47
CA LEU A 126 -11.84 -1.92 -10.05
C LEU A 126 -13.35 -2.08 -10.29
N ARG A 127 -14.16 -1.07 -9.93
CA ARG A 127 -15.59 -1.07 -10.20
C ARG A 127 -15.89 -1.22 -11.70
N ARG A 128 -15.22 -0.43 -12.56
CA ARG A 128 -15.37 -0.53 -14.03
C ARG A 128 -14.93 -1.90 -14.58
N ALA A 129 -13.89 -2.49 -14.00
CA ALA A 129 -13.44 -3.84 -14.35
C ALA A 129 -14.53 -4.88 -14.04
N PHE A 130 -15.15 -4.81 -12.85
CA PHE A 130 -16.29 -5.67 -12.50
C PHE A 130 -17.48 -5.50 -13.45
N GLU A 131 -17.85 -4.25 -13.79
CA GLU A 131 -18.91 -3.96 -14.76
C GLU A 131 -18.60 -4.60 -16.13
N SER A 132 -17.35 -4.51 -16.57
CA SER A 132 -16.89 -5.05 -17.85
C SER A 132 -16.88 -6.58 -17.83
N ALA A 133 -16.45 -7.19 -16.74
CA ALA A 133 -16.49 -8.65 -16.57
C ALA A 133 -17.93 -9.18 -16.57
N GLY A 134 -18.86 -8.48 -15.92
CA GLY A 134 -20.29 -8.80 -15.94
C GLY A 134 -20.91 -8.76 -17.33
N ARG A 135 -20.40 -7.90 -18.21
CA ARG A 135 -20.80 -7.85 -19.63
C ARG A 135 -20.08 -8.89 -20.51
N GLY A 136 -19.20 -9.69 -19.94
CA GLY A 136 -18.42 -10.69 -20.68
C GLY A 136 -17.34 -10.10 -21.58
N ALA A 137 -16.82 -8.90 -21.25
CA ALA A 137 -15.75 -8.27 -22.03
C ALA A 137 -14.49 -9.15 -21.98
N PRO A 138 -13.76 -9.32 -23.09
CA PRO A 138 -12.49 -10.01 -23.14
C PRO A 138 -11.50 -9.38 -22.15
N PHE A 139 -10.72 -10.22 -21.48
CA PHE A 139 -9.68 -9.79 -20.52
C PHE A 139 -10.17 -9.14 -19.21
N ALA A 140 -11.45 -8.74 -19.09
CA ALA A 140 -11.98 -8.02 -17.94
C ALA A 140 -11.81 -8.76 -16.60
N ARG A 141 -11.70 -10.11 -16.61
CA ARG A 141 -11.38 -10.88 -15.40
C ARG A 141 -9.96 -10.60 -14.90
N GLY A 142 -8.98 -10.51 -15.82
CA GLY A 142 -7.62 -10.10 -15.50
C GLY A 142 -7.56 -8.65 -15.00
N ASP A 143 -8.36 -7.77 -15.58
CA ASP A 143 -8.48 -6.37 -15.11
C ASP A 143 -9.05 -6.30 -13.69
N VAL A 144 -10.04 -7.14 -13.34
CA VAL A 144 -10.55 -7.23 -11.96
C VAL A 144 -9.45 -7.62 -10.99
N VAL A 145 -8.64 -8.62 -11.34
CA VAL A 145 -7.52 -9.09 -10.48
C VAL A 145 -6.46 -8.01 -10.33
N LEU A 146 -6.08 -7.36 -11.45
CA LEU A 146 -5.09 -6.28 -11.46
C LEU A 146 -5.54 -5.10 -10.58
N PHE A 147 -6.74 -4.55 -10.86
CA PHE A 147 -7.20 -3.37 -10.14
C PHE A 147 -7.59 -3.68 -8.69
N ALA A 148 -8.00 -4.91 -8.37
CA ALA A 148 -8.16 -5.34 -6.99
C ALA A 148 -6.83 -5.32 -6.24
N ALA A 149 -5.74 -5.81 -6.85
CA ALA A 149 -4.42 -5.80 -6.25
C ALA A 149 -3.89 -4.37 -6.07
N VAL A 150 -3.98 -3.53 -7.12
CA VAL A 150 -3.48 -2.15 -7.11
C VAL A 150 -4.24 -1.27 -6.10
N ALA A 151 -5.57 -1.30 -6.10
CA ALA A 151 -6.37 -0.58 -5.10
C ALA A 151 -6.09 -1.09 -3.68
N SER A 152 -5.92 -2.41 -3.51
CA SER A 152 -5.55 -2.98 -2.21
C SER A 152 -4.23 -2.44 -1.68
N HIS A 153 -3.24 -2.23 -2.55
CA HIS A 153 -1.93 -1.70 -2.17
C HIS A 153 -2.05 -0.33 -1.48
N TYR A 154 -2.65 0.67 -2.15
CA TYR A 154 -2.77 2.01 -1.59
C TYR A 154 -3.63 2.04 -0.33
N LEU A 155 -4.69 1.22 -0.25
CA LEU A 155 -5.47 1.10 0.97
C LEU A 155 -4.64 0.51 2.12
N GLN A 156 -3.79 -0.48 1.84
CA GLN A 156 -2.89 -1.09 2.83
C GLN A 156 -1.86 -0.08 3.32
N ASP A 157 -1.32 0.76 2.45
CA ASP A 157 -0.41 1.86 2.80
C ASP A 157 -1.04 2.83 3.79
N ALA A 158 -2.31 3.16 3.61
CA ALA A 158 -3.02 4.02 4.55
C ALA A 158 -3.04 3.47 6.00
N TYR A 159 -2.91 2.16 6.18
CA TYR A 159 -2.85 1.52 7.50
C TYR A 159 -1.46 1.55 8.13
N GLN A 160 -0.41 1.88 7.39
CA GLN A 160 0.94 2.03 7.94
C GLN A 160 1.08 3.41 8.58
N PRO A 161 1.37 3.50 9.91
CA PRO A 161 1.40 4.80 10.60
C PRO A 161 2.35 5.83 10.00
N LEU A 162 3.52 5.38 9.51
CA LEU A 162 4.53 6.28 8.98
C LEU A 162 4.19 6.82 7.57
N HIS A 163 3.19 6.26 6.89
CA HIS A 163 2.61 6.84 5.66
C HIS A 163 1.65 8.01 5.93
N ALA A 164 1.37 8.30 7.21
CA ALA A 164 0.46 9.36 7.60
C ALA A 164 1.18 10.59 8.19
N THR A 165 2.52 10.67 8.10
CA THR A 165 3.29 11.73 8.76
C THR A 165 4.48 12.20 7.97
N ALA A 166 4.76 13.50 8.01
CA ALA A 166 5.99 14.08 7.46
C ALA A 166 7.28 13.58 8.15
N ASN A 167 7.19 12.98 9.35
CA ASN A 167 8.29 12.29 10.02
C ASN A 167 8.32 10.79 9.65
N TYR A 168 8.13 10.50 8.38
CA TYR A 168 7.89 9.16 7.85
C TYR A 168 9.02 8.15 8.11
N ASP A 169 10.26 8.60 8.24
CA ASP A 169 11.41 7.73 8.49
C ASP A 169 12.12 8.04 9.82
N GLY A 170 11.48 8.83 10.70
CA GLY A 170 12.05 9.22 11.99
C GLY A 170 13.11 10.34 11.89
N GLN A 171 13.30 10.93 10.71
CA GLN A 171 14.32 11.94 10.43
C GLN A 171 14.18 13.21 11.29
N ALA A 172 12.96 13.54 11.72
CA ALA A 172 12.74 14.68 12.62
C ALA A 172 12.98 14.35 14.10
N THR A 173 13.13 13.08 14.46
CA THR A 173 13.30 12.60 15.84
C THR A 173 14.64 11.87 16.07
N GLY A 174 15.49 11.78 15.03
CA GLY A 174 16.78 11.09 15.06
C GLY A 174 16.63 9.57 15.13
N GLN A 175 15.61 9.04 14.48
CA GLN A 175 15.27 7.61 14.43
C GLN A 175 15.30 7.08 13.00
N ASP A 176 16.22 7.64 12.17
CA ASP A 176 16.32 7.33 10.74
C ASP A 176 16.26 5.82 10.47
N GLY A 177 15.51 5.44 9.45
CA GLY A 177 15.28 4.04 9.04
C GLY A 177 14.19 3.32 9.84
N ILE A 178 13.44 4.01 10.72
CA ILE A 178 12.34 3.36 11.47
C ILE A 178 11.26 2.82 10.54
N HIS A 179 11.07 3.43 9.38
CA HIS A 179 10.10 3.00 8.39
C HIS A 179 10.32 1.53 8.02
N ALA A 180 11.48 1.22 7.46
CA ALA A 180 11.82 -0.15 7.08
C ALA A 180 11.88 -1.11 8.30
N ARG A 181 12.37 -0.63 9.45
CA ARG A 181 12.41 -1.46 10.68
C ARG A 181 11.02 -1.87 11.17
N PHE A 182 10.01 -1.01 11.03
CA PHE A 182 8.65 -1.34 11.47
C PHE A 182 7.90 -2.21 10.46
N GLU A 183 7.87 -1.81 9.21
CA GLU A 183 7.01 -2.43 8.20
C GLU A 183 7.56 -3.72 7.60
N SER A 184 8.90 -3.80 7.46
CA SER A 184 9.57 -4.95 6.86
C SER A 184 10.23 -5.81 7.94
N GLU A 185 11.25 -5.28 8.61
CA GLU A 185 12.08 -6.10 9.47
C GLU A 185 11.32 -6.65 10.69
N LEU A 186 10.49 -5.83 11.34
CA LEU A 186 9.72 -6.28 12.51
C LEU A 186 8.66 -7.31 12.11
N PHE A 187 7.95 -7.07 11.01
CA PHE A 187 6.95 -8.01 10.50
C PHE A 187 7.59 -9.33 10.09
N GLU A 188 8.63 -9.32 9.25
CA GLU A 188 9.27 -10.54 8.73
C GLU A 188 9.90 -11.39 9.83
N ARG A 189 10.51 -10.75 10.84
CA ARG A 189 11.10 -11.47 11.98
C ARG A 189 10.07 -12.17 12.86
N PHE A 190 8.89 -11.56 13.00
CA PHE A 190 7.96 -11.98 14.05
C PHE A 190 6.54 -12.30 13.54
N GLU A 191 6.33 -12.46 12.25
CA GLU A 191 5.02 -12.80 11.65
C GLU A 191 4.32 -13.92 12.42
N SER A 192 5.05 -15.01 12.71
CA SER A 192 4.52 -16.18 13.41
C SER A 192 4.12 -15.93 14.87
N ARG A 193 4.53 -14.82 15.45
CA ARG A 193 4.23 -14.42 16.85
C ARG A 193 3.10 -13.39 16.95
N LEU A 194 2.58 -12.93 15.81
CA LEU A 194 1.51 -11.95 15.75
C LEU A 194 0.15 -12.63 15.88
N THR A 195 -0.75 -11.99 16.63
CA THR A 195 -2.15 -12.39 16.75
C THR A 195 -2.99 -11.55 15.80
N ILE A 196 -3.25 -12.08 14.61
CA ILE A 196 -3.98 -11.38 13.56
C ILE A 196 -5.44 -11.81 13.56
N ALA A 197 -6.33 -10.86 13.90
CA ALA A 197 -7.77 -11.06 14.04
C ALA A 197 -8.56 -9.96 13.29
N PRO A 198 -8.78 -10.13 11.96
CA PRO A 198 -9.49 -9.13 11.17
C PRO A 198 -10.91 -8.90 11.72
N PRO A 199 -11.30 -7.63 12.00
CA PRO A 199 -12.65 -7.33 12.45
C PRO A 199 -13.68 -7.48 11.31
N ALA A 200 -14.95 -7.67 11.64
CA ALA A 200 -16.01 -7.54 10.65
C ALA A 200 -16.06 -6.10 10.13
N MET A 201 -16.10 -5.94 8.80
CA MET A 201 -16.15 -4.62 8.17
C MET A 201 -17.21 -4.60 7.05
N PRO A 202 -18.09 -3.59 7.01
CA PRO A 202 -19.02 -3.43 5.91
C PRO A 202 -18.27 -3.07 4.62
N PRO A 203 -18.86 -3.36 3.44
CA PRO A 203 -18.30 -2.96 2.16
C PRO A 203 -17.99 -1.46 2.11
N ILE A 204 -16.82 -1.10 1.58
CA ILE A 204 -16.42 0.30 1.45
C ILE A 204 -17.20 0.94 0.29
N THR A 205 -17.93 2.02 0.58
CA THR A 205 -18.74 2.74 -0.41
C THR A 205 -18.12 4.08 -0.83
N ASN A 206 -17.30 4.68 0.02
CA ASN A 206 -16.54 5.89 -0.28
C ASN A 206 -15.06 5.66 0.06
N PRO A 207 -14.26 5.18 -0.90
CA PRO A 207 -12.86 4.81 -0.66
C PRO A 207 -12.00 6.01 -0.27
N ARG A 208 -12.20 7.19 -0.88
CA ARG A 208 -11.47 8.41 -0.53
C ARG A 208 -11.65 8.78 0.94
N ASP A 209 -12.89 8.95 1.37
CA ASP A 209 -13.17 9.36 2.74
C ASP A 209 -12.72 8.30 3.74
N ARG A 210 -12.86 7.03 3.36
CA ARG A 210 -12.33 5.91 4.16
C ARG A 210 -10.81 5.95 4.30
N ALA A 211 -10.08 6.23 3.22
CA ALA A 211 -8.62 6.39 3.27
C ALA A 211 -8.20 7.56 4.18
N PHE A 212 -8.90 8.71 4.12
CA PHE A 212 -8.68 9.81 5.06
C PHE A 212 -8.88 9.39 6.52
N GLU A 213 -9.95 8.66 6.82
CA GLU A 213 -10.23 8.16 8.17
C GLU A 213 -9.13 7.23 8.68
N ILE A 214 -8.69 6.30 7.81
CA ILE A 214 -7.62 5.36 8.12
C ILE A 214 -6.31 6.11 8.40
N LEU A 215 -5.93 7.05 7.54
CA LEU A 215 -4.72 7.85 7.69
C LEU A 215 -4.75 8.72 8.96
N LEU A 216 -5.91 9.32 9.30
CA LEU A 216 -6.07 10.05 10.56
C LEU A 216 -5.92 9.13 11.79
N ALA A 217 -6.40 7.90 11.70
CA ALA A 217 -6.20 6.90 12.75
C ALA A 217 -4.72 6.43 12.81
N SER A 218 -4.07 6.23 11.65
CA SER A 218 -2.65 5.91 11.52
C SER A 218 -1.76 7.01 12.12
N TYR A 219 -2.07 8.28 11.85
CA TYR A 219 -1.33 9.42 12.41
C TYR A 219 -1.26 9.41 13.94
N LYS A 220 -2.36 9.03 14.61
CA LYS A 220 -2.37 8.92 16.08
C LYS A 220 -1.44 7.85 16.64
N LEU A 221 -1.04 6.91 15.84
CA LEU A 221 -0.15 5.81 16.22
C LEU A 221 1.33 6.13 15.98
N VAL A 222 1.64 7.26 15.33
CA VAL A 222 3.02 7.67 15.04
C VAL A 222 3.82 7.89 16.33
N ASP A 223 3.33 8.74 17.24
CA ASP A 223 4.05 9.05 18.47
C ASP A 223 4.26 7.80 19.35
N PRO A 224 3.24 6.93 19.58
CA PRO A 224 3.46 5.67 20.29
C PRO A 224 4.47 4.75 19.61
N LEU A 225 4.48 4.68 18.27
CA LEU A 225 5.43 3.88 17.52
C LEU A 225 6.85 4.40 17.66
N LEU A 226 7.06 5.71 17.49
CA LEU A 226 8.34 6.37 17.69
C LEU A 226 8.85 6.18 19.14
N ALA A 227 7.95 6.26 20.11
CA ALA A 227 8.31 6.01 21.51
C ALA A 227 8.78 4.56 21.75
N ALA A 228 8.14 3.58 21.12
CA ALA A 228 8.54 2.17 21.21
C ALA A 228 9.93 1.93 20.61
N ASP A 229 10.21 2.47 19.42
CA ASP A 229 11.52 2.39 18.76
C ASP A 229 12.61 3.05 19.63
N LYS A 230 12.36 4.27 20.10
CA LYS A 230 13.31 5.01 20.94
C LYS A 230 13.63 4.26 22.24
N ALA A 231 12.63 3.67 22.88
CA ALA A 231 12.82 2.88 24.08
C ALA A 231 13.66 1.62 23.80
N ALA A 232 13.41 0.94 22.68
CA ALA A 232 14.15 -0.25 22.25
C ALA A 232 15.62 0.07 21.92
N ALA A 233 15.89 1.25 21.34
CA ALA A 233 17.23 1.70 20.96
C ALA A 233 18.06 2.25 22.15
N THR A 234 17.45 2.46 23.32
CA THR A 234 18.14 3.07 24.47
C THR A 234 19.35 2.23 24.91
N GLY A 235 20.53 2.87 24.93
CA GLY A 235 21.80 2.24 25.33
C GLY A 235 22.38 1.27 24.30
N LYS A 236 21.83 1.24 23.09
CA LYS A 236 22.29 0.38 22.00
C LYS A 236 23.19 1.11 21.02
N ALA A 237 24.19 0.39 20.49
CA ALA A 237 25.03 0.85 19.40
C ALA A 237 24.57 0.29 18.02
N PHE A 238 23.72 -0.74 18.03
CA PHE A 238 23.25 -1.43 16.83
C PHE A 238 21.80 -1.89 17.01
N TYR A 239 21.08 -2.04 15.91
CA TYR A 239 19.75 -2.68 15.85
C TYR A 239 19.93 -4.21 15.86
N ASP A 240 20.28 -4.76 17.02
CA ASP A 240 20.49 -6.19 17.24
C ASP A 240 19.19 -6.94 17.59
N GLU A 241 19.26 -8.24 17.84
CA GLU A 241 18.07 -9.04 18.16
C GLU A 241 17.36 -8.56 19.43
N ASP A 242 18.12 -8.13 20.47
CA ASP A 242 17.52 -7.58 21.70
C ASP A 242 16.79 -6.24 21.44
N TYR A 243 17.29 -5.42 20.48
CA TYR A 243 16.55 -4.25 20.02
C TYR A 243 15.21 -4.66 19.40
N PHE A 244 15.21 -5.62 18.46
CA PHE A 244 13.98 -6.03 17.77
C PHE A 244 12.98 -6.70 18.71
N GLU A 245 13.43 -7.49 19.70
CA GLU A 245 12.56 -8.04 20.74
C GLU A 245 11.89 -6.93 21.58
N LYS A 246 12.65 -5.91 21.97
CA LYS A 246 12.12 -4.76 22.72
C LYS A 246 11.20 -3.91 21.85
N PHE A 247 11.55 -3.71 20.60
CA PHE A 247 10.72 -2.96 19.66
C PHE A 247 9.39 -3.69 19.41
N LEU A 248 9.42 -5.01 19.22
CA LEU A 248 8.21 -5.82 19.14
C LEU A 248 7.35 -5.66 20.40
N ALA A 249 7.94 -5.77 21.59
CA ALA A 249 7.20 -5.64 22.85
C ALA A 249 6.40 -4.32 22.95
N GLY A 250 6.99 -3.22 22.44
CA GLY A 250 6.32 -1.91 22.43
C GLY A 250 5.38 -1.69 21.25
N ALA A 251 5.72 -2.16 20.05
CA ALA A 251 5.02 -1.89 18.82
C ALA A 251 4.00 -2.99 18.41
N LYS A 252 4.06 -4.18 19.01
CA LYS A 252 3.20 -5.32 18.68
C LYS A 252 1.71 -5.00 18.63
N PRO A 253 1.11 -4.29 19.60
CA PRO A 253 -0.32 -3.95 19.55
C PRO A 253 -0.66 -3.10 18.31
N ILE A 254 0.22 -2.17 17.93
CA ILE A 254 0.05 -1.33 16.74
C ILE A 254 0.11 -2.20 15.48
N LEU A 255 1.13 -3.04 15.37
CA LEU A 255 1.34 -3.91 14.22
C LEU A 255 0.17 -4.88 14.02
N GLU A 256 -0.26 -5.57 15.08
CA GLU A 256 -1.39 -6.51 15.05
C GLU A 256 -2.70 -5.82 14.67
N GLN A 257 -2.98 -4.66 15.25
CA GLN A 257 -4.17 -3.88 14.97
C GLN A 257 -4.19 -3.45 13.49
N ARG A 258 -3.11 -2.81 13.01
CA ARG A 258 -3.08 -2.23 11.66
C ARG A 258 -3.13 -3.31 10.58
N ILE A 259 -2.43 -4.43 10.75
CA ILE A 259 -2.52 -5.57 9.83
C ILE A 259 -3.92 -6.19 9.85
N SER A 260 -4.51 -6.41 11.03
CA SER A 260 -5.85 -7.01 11.13
C SER A 260 -6.91 -6.14 10.46
N GLU A 261 -6.89 -4.83 10.72
CA GLU A 261 -7.81 -3.87 10.11
C GLU A 261 -7.59 -3.76 8.59
N SER A 262 -6.33 -3.79 8.13
CA SER A 262 -5.98 -3.73 6.71
C SER A 262 -6.49 -4.95 5.94
N ILE A 263 -6.42 -6.15 6.51
CA ILE A 263 -6.99 -7.38 5.93
C ILE A 263 -8.51 -7.22 5.73
N ALA A 264 -9.21 -6.77 6.77
CA ALA A 264 -10.67 -6.58 6.71
C ALA A 264 -11.05 -5.50 5.69
N ALA A 265 -10.31 -4.39 5.66
CA ALA A 265 -10.56 -3.29 4.73
C ALA A 265 -10.27 -3.65 3.28
N THR A 266 -9.23 -4.43 3.02
CA THR A 266 -8.91 -4.94 1.68
C THR A 266 -10.06 -5.80 1.13
N ALA A 267 -10.59 -6.71 1.93
CA ALA A 267 -11.76 -7.49 1.53
C ALA A 267 -13.00 -6.60 1.32
N ALA A 268 -13.25 -5.66 2.24
CA ALA A 268 -14.37 -4.72 2.18
C ALA A 268 -14.30 -3.78 0.97
N LEU A 269 -13.10 -3.41 0.53
CA LEU A 269 -12.85 -2.62 -0.68
C LEU A 269 -13.28 -3.38 -1.94
N ILE A 270 -12.79 -4.61 -2.08
CA ILE A 270 -13.11 -5.46 -3.24
C ILE A 270 -14.61 -5.72 -3.32
N VAL A 271 -15.25 -6.03 -2.17
CA VAL A 271 -16.69 -6.24 -2.10
C VAL A 271 -17.46 -4.97 -2.42
N GLY A 272 -17.03 -3.82 -1.92
CA GLY A 272 -17.65 -2.52 -2.20
C GLY A 272 -17.64 -2.17 -3.68
N ALA A 273 -16.53 -2.39 -4.36
CA ALA A 273 -16.42 -2.17 -5.81
C ALA A 273 -17.34 -3.11 -6.62
N TRP A 274 -17.39 -4.39 -6.23
CA TRP A 274 -18.30 -5.35 -6.84
C TRP A 274 -19.77 -5.00 -6.64
N GLU A 275 -20.15 -4.56 -5.43
CA GLU A 275 -21.53 -4.13 -5.14
C GLU A 275 -21.91 -2.91 -5.95
N GLN A 276 -21.02 -1.89 -6.02
CA GLN A 276 -21.26 -0.69 -6.82
C GLN A 276 -21.26 -0.95 -8.33
N ALA A 277 -20.63 -2.03 -8.79
CA ALA A 277 -20.74 -2.51 -10.16
C ALA A 277 -22.07 -3.21 -10.48
N GLY A 278 -22.99 -3.28 -9.50
CA GLY A 278 -24.28 -3.97 -9.64
C GLY A 278 -24.22 -5.47 -9.34
N ARG A 279 -23.21 -5.94 -8.61
CA ARG A 279 -23.02 -7.35 -8.23
C ARG A 279 -23.03 -8.30 -9.42
N PRO A 280 -22.23 -8.04 -10.48
CA PRO A 280 -22.24 -8.86 -11.66
C PRO A 280 -21.88 -10.32 -11.33
N ALA A 281 -22.56 -11.26 -12.00
CA ALA A 281 -22.12 -12.64 -12.01
C ALA A 281 -20.78 -12.75 -12.77
N LEU A 282 -19.85 -13.51 -12.22
CA LEU A 282 -18.53 -13.76 -12.79
C LEU A 282 -18.40 -15.23 -13.18
N PRO A 283 -19.05 -15.69 -14.25
CA PRO A 283 -19.01 -17.08 -14.63
C PRO A 283 -17.57 -17.52 -14.99
N PRO A 284 -17.19 -18.78 -14.77
CA PRO A 284 -15.88 -19.27 -15.17
C PRO A 284 -15.67 -19.07 -16.68
N LEU A 285 -14.39 -18.91 -17.07
CA LEU A 285 -14.03 -18.81 -18.47
C LEU A 285 -14.51 -20.05 -19.21
N ARG A 286 -15.35 -19.85 -20.24
CA ARG A 286 -15.66 -20.91 -21.18
C ARG A 286 -14.61 -20.89 -22.29
N PRO A 287 -14.14 -22.05 -22.78
CA PRO A 287 -13.30 -22.09 -23.96
C PRO A 287 -13.99 -21.31 -25.09
N LEU A 288 -13.25 -20.44 -25.74
CA LEU A 288 -13.79 -19.74 -26.92
C LEU A 288 -14.17 -20.78 -27.96
N PRO A 289 -15.35 -20.67 -28.58
CA PRO A 289 -15.73 -21.58 -29.66
C PRO A 289 -14.70 -21.48 -30.78
N PRO A 290 -14.42 -22.58 -31.50
CA PRO A 290 -13.51 -22.56 -32.64
C PRO A 290 -13.91 -21.44 -33.60
N ARG A 291 -12.94 -20.59 -33.95
CA ARG A 291 -13.20 -19.53 -34.94
C ARG A 291 -13.13 -20.14 -36.34
N PRO A 292 -14.07 -19.78 -37.25
CA PRO A 292 -13.98 -20.22 -38.63
C PRO A 292 -12.70 -19.67 -39.28
N ILE A 293 -12.04 -20.50 -40.09
CA ILE A 293 -10.92 -20.05 -40.90
C ILE A 293 -11.43 -19.05 -41.93
N ARG A 294 -11.06 -17.77 -41.76
CA ARG A 294 -11.37 -16.74 -42.78
C ARG A 294 -10.43 -16.95 -43.96
N LYS A 295 -11.01 -17.23 -45.16
CA LYS A 295 -10.22 -17.22 -46.38
C LYS A 295 -9.89 -15.78 -46.75
N ARG A 296 -8.67 -15.55 -47.23
CA ARG A 296 -8.22 -14.24 -47.73
C ARG A 296 -9.13 -13.88 -48.94
N GLY A 297 -10.02 -12.93 -48.77
CA GLY A 297 -11.01 -12.53 -49.77
C GLY A 297 -12.41 -12.24 -49.24
N ASP A 298 -12.72 -12.66 -48.02
CA ASP A 298 -14.00 -12.34 -47.37
C ASP A 298 -13.93 -10.94 -46.74
N GLY A 299 -13.87 -9.92 -47.61
CA GLY A 299 -14.24 -8.54 -47.39
C GLY A 299 -13.83 -7.88 -46.09
N LEU A 300 -12.60 -7.38 -46.00
CA LEU A 300 -12.31 -6.14 -45.30
C LEU A 300 -12.43 -5.01 -46.33
N ARG A 301 -13.51 -4.30 -46.33
CA ARG A 301 -13.61 -2.92 -46.79
C ARG A 301 -13.77 -2.02 -45.59
#